data_6149e4eb4945ea4ee4e8140ca8e7721e
#
_entry.id   6149e4eb4945ea4ee4e8140ca8e7721e
#
_cell.length_a   1.000
_cell.length_b   1.000
_cell.length_c   1.000
_cell.angle_alpha   90.00
_cell.angle_beta   90.00
_cell.angle_gamma   90.00
#
_symmetry.space_group_name_H-M   'P 1'
#
loop_
_entity.id
_entity.type
_entity.pdbx_description
1 polymer ?
#
loop_
_entity_poly.entity_id
_entity_poly.type
_entity_poly.pdbx_seq_one_letter_code
_entity_poly.pdbx_strand_id
1 'polypeptide(L)'
;MLQQPELLAPAGSLETLKYAVMYGADAVYCALPEFGMRAAPVNLTVGELHEGCIFAHARGKKVYLTLNTLPTNEELSKLPRYIQDAAEAGVDAFIIADLGVLALAKKYAPQVERHVSTQAGITNYEAAKVCYELGAKRVVLARELPLTEIAQIRDNCPQDLELEAFVHGAMCMSVSGRCLLSSYMAGRSGNRGECAQPCRWKYSLVEEHRPGQYMEIGESEDNGSYILNANDLCTAPFIDLICKAGVDSLKIEGRAKTFYYVASVVSAYRRALDTFLADPYNDSFELPDDVIEELNRTSHRHYSPGFYFGKEQAQQTPSHTYVRDWDFIGTVDSWENGVAHCTQRGKFAVGDSIEILQPDGSVVKLTPAWIESADGERMDATPHPMMQYTIPCETPLMAYSLIRMQKQ
;
A
#
# COMPACT_ATOMS: atom_id res chain seq x y z
N MET A 1 19.79 -20.31 5.42
CA MET A 1 19.51 -19.62 4.16
C MET A 1 18.52 -18.53 4.47
N LEU A 2 18.72 -17.31 3.98
CA LEU A 2 17.73 -16.24 4.11
C LEU A 2 16.44 -16.71 3.42
N GLN A 3 15.33 -16.71 4.16
CA GLN A 3 14.02 -17.02 3.59
C GLN A 3 13.63 -15.84 2.68
N GLN A 4 13.08 -16.11 1.50
CA GLN A 4 12.60 -15.06 0.60
C GLN A 4 11.44 -14.33 1.27
N PRO A 5 11.53 -13.01 1.56
CA PRO A 5 10.43 -12.26 2.13
C PRO A 5 9.26 -12.14 1.16
N GLU A 6 8.05 -12.18 1.71
CA GLU A 6 6.81 -11.94 0.97
C GLU A 6 6.64 -10.45 0.68
N LEU A 7 6.27 -10.07 -0.54
CA LEU A 7 5.84 -8.71 -0.87
C LEU A 7 4.31 -8.61 -0.76
N LEU A 8 3.82 -7.91 0.27
CA LEU A 8 2.41 -7.79 0.59
C LEU A 8 1.85 -6.43 0.13
N ALA A 9 0.95 -6.48 -0.85
CA ALA A 9 0.35 -5.31 -1.47
C ALA A 9 -1.07 -4.99 -0.94
N PRO A 10 -1.49 -3.72 -0.91
CA PRO A 10 -2.84 -3.31 -0.56
C PRO A 10 -3.80 -3.45 -1.75
N ALA A 11 -5.09 -3.74 -1.47
CA ALA A 11 -6.15 -3.62 -2.47
C ALA A 11 -7.43 -3.03 -1.86
N GLY A 12 -7.91 -1.95 -2.47
CA GLY A 12 -9.20 -1.32 -2.15
C GLY A 12 -10.36 -1.81 -3.02
N SER A 13 -10.06 -2.50 -4.13
CA SER A 13 -11.03 -3.04 -5.08
C SER A 13 -10.51 -4.31 -5.73
N LEU A 14 -11.38 -5.07 -6.38
CA LEU A 14 -11.00 -6.25 -7.17
C LEU A 14 -10.03 -5.89 -8.31
N GLU A 15 -10.23 -4.75 -8.98
CA GLU A 15 -9.31 -4.25 -10.00
C GLU A 15 -7.91 -4.04 -9.41
N THR A 16 -7.81 -3.35 -8.26
CA THR A 16 -6.53 -3.13 -7.57
C THR A 16 -5.86 -4.43 -7.16
N LEU A 17 -6.62 -5.43 -6.69
CA LEU A 17 -6.11 -6.75 -6.36
C LEU A 17 -5.47 -7.42 -7.59
N LYS A 18 -6.17 -7.42 -8.72
CA LYS A 18 -5.66 -8.02 -9.96
C LYS A 18 -4.37 -7.33 -10.42
N TYR A 19 -4.32 -6.00 -10.42
CA TYR A 19 -3.10 -5.26 -10.75
C TYR A 19 -1.95 -5.55 -9.78
N ALA A 20 -2.19 -5.57 -8.47
CA ALA A 20 -1.16 -5.90 -7.48
C ALA A 20 -0.51 -7.28 -7.75
N VAL A 21 -1.34 -8.29 -8.01
CA VAL A 21 -0.89 -9.65 -8.33
C VAL A 21 -0.09 -9.68 -9.64
N MET A 22 -0.58 -9.01 -10.69
CA MET A 22 0.09 -8.97 -11.99
C MET A 22 1.45 -8.26 -11.93
N TYR A 23 1.62 -7.27 -11.06
CA TYR A 23 2.86 -6.50 -10.90
C TYR A 23 3.84 -7.08 -9.88
N GLY A 24 3.58 -8.29 -9.38
CA GLY A 24 4.57 -9.07 -8.63
C GLY A 24 4.38 -9.13 -7.12
N ALA A 25 3.20 -8.77 -6.59
CA ALA A 25 2.88 -9.05 -5.19
C ALA A 25 2.81 -10.56 -4.95
N ASP A 26 3.32 -11.02 -3.80
CA ASP A 26 3.21 -12.41 -3.36
C ASP A 26 1.92 -12.65 -2.59
N ALA A 27 1.42 -11.60 -1.93
CA ALA A 27 0.14 -11.60 -1.26
C ALA A 27 -0.53 -10.22 -1.38
N VAL A 28 -1.86 -10.21 -1.25
CA VAL A 28 -2.66 -8.97 -1.28
C VAL A 28 -3.55 -8.91 -0.06
N TYR A 29 -3.60 -7.75 0.62
CA TYR A 29 -4.55 -7.56 1.71
C TYR A 29 -5.67 -6.59 1.32
N CYS A 30 -6.90 -6.97 1.65
CA CYS A 30 -8.11 -6.23 1.31
C CYS A 30 -9.08 -6.17 2.50
N ALA A 31 -10.25 -5.58 2.30
CA ALA A 31 -11.33 -5.53 3.28
C ALA A 31 -12.68 -5.70 2.63
N LEU A 32 -13.64 -6.19 3.40
CA LEU A 32 -15.07 -6.05 3.15
C LEU A 32 -15.61 -4.79 3.85
N PRO A 33 -16.85 -4.35 3.60
CA PRO A 33 -17.39 -3.10 4.14
C PRO A 33 -17.42 -3.01 5.67
N GLU A 34 -17.58 -4.15 6.36
CA GLU A 34 -17.58 -4.22 7.83
C GLU A 34 -16.19 -4.66 8.36
N PHE A 35 -15.85 -4.28 9.58
CA PHE A 35 -14.65 -4.69 10.36
C PHE A 35 -13.27 -4.38 9.76
N GLY A 36 -13.19 -3.66 8.64
CA GLY A 36 -11.94 -3.18 8.07
C GLY A 36 -11.66 -1.71 8.41
N MET A 37 -10.40 -1.36 8.75
CA MET A 37 -9.98 0.00 9.07
C MET A 37 -9.83 0.91 7.85
N ARG A 38 -10.81 1.10 7.06
CA ARG A 38 -10.98 2.12 6.01
C ARG A 38 -12.42 2.01 5.49
N ALA A 39 -13.36 2.71 6.13
CA ALA A 39 -14.76 2.70 5.70
C ALA A 39 -15.03 3.51 4.41
N ALA A 40 -14.13 4.44 4.10
CA ALA A 40 -14.35 5.42 3.03
C ALA A 40 -13.98 5.01 1.60
N PRO A 41 -13.00 4.11 1.31
CA PRO A 41 -12.82 3.61 -0.06
C PRO A 41 -13.81 2.50 -0.36
N VAL A 42 -13.96 2.23 -1.64
CA VAL A 42 -14.67 1.05 -2.14
C VAL A 42 -14.00 -0.19 -1.53
N ASN A 43 -14.74 -0.97 -0.76
CA ASN A 43 -14.30 -2.26 -0.25
C ASN A 43 -14.89 -3.35 -1.14
N LEU A 44 -14.31 -4.55 -1.14
CA LEU A 44 -14.80 -5.67 -1.91
C LEU A 44 -16.12 -6.18 -1.34
N THR A 45 -17.02 -6.63 -2.19
CA THR A 45 -18.13 -7.52 -1.80
C THR A 45 -17.60 -8.93 -1.54
N VAL A 46 -18.38 -9.81 -0.89
CA VAL A 46 -17.98 -11.21 -0.68
C VAL A 46 -17.77 -11.94 -2.02
N GLY A 47 -18.59 -11.62 -3.04
CA GLY A 47 -18.43 -12.19 -4.39
C GLY A 47 -17.13 -11.75 -5.07
N GLU A 48 -16.78 -10.45 -4.99
CA GLU A 48 -15.50 -9.93 -5.49
C GLU A 48 -14.30 -10.48 -4.71
N LEU A 49 -14.44 -10.70 -3.39
CA LEU A 49 -13.42 -11.35 -2.58
C LEU A 49 -13.16 -12.78 -3.09
N HIS A 50 -14.22 -13.55 -3.32
CA HIS A 50 -14.12 -14.91 -3.88
C HIS A 50 -13.45 -14.90 -5.26
N GLU A 51 -13.86 -14.01 -6.17
CA GLU A 51 -13.23 -13.85 -7.48
C GLU A 51 -11.75 -13.48 -7.35
N GLY A 52 -11.42 -12.57 -6.41
CA GLY A 52 -10.05 -12.17 -6.11
C GLY A 52 -9.19 -13.31 -5.60
N CYS A 53 -9.73 -14.16 -4.71
CA CYS A 53 -9.06 -15.36 -4.23
C CYS A 53 -8.78 -16.35 -5.37
N ILE A 54 -9.76 -16.63 -6.23
CA ILE A 54 -9.57 -17.50 -7.40
C ILE A 54 -8.48 -16.95 -8.32
N PHE A 55 -8.51 -15.63 -8.61
CA PHE A 55 -7.53 -14.99 -9.47
C PHE A 55 -6.11 -15.06 -8.91
N ALA A 56 -5.94 -14.80 -7.60
CA ALA A 56 -4.65 -14.84 -6.91
C ALA A 56 -4.13 -16.28 -6.81
N HIS A 57 -4.95 -17.24 -6.36
CA HIS A 57 -4.58 -18.63 -6.19
C HIS A 57 -4.19 -19.30 -7.51
N ALA A 58 -4.86 -18.98 -8.62
CA ALA A 58 -4.48 -19.46 -9.96
C ALA A 58 -3.05 -19.02 -10.37
N ARG A 59 -2.46 -18.06 -9.65
CA ARG A 59 -1.09 -17.55 -9.86
C ARG A 59 -0.15 -17.87 -8.69
N GLY A 60 -0.57 -18.71 -7.75
CA GLY A 60 0.20 -19.09 -6.57
C GLY A 60 0.35 -17.95 -5.54
N LYS A 61 -0.56 -16.96 -5.56
CA LYS A 61 -0.53 -15.79 -4.66
C LYS A 61 -1.62 -15.88 -3.61
N LYS A 62 -1.44 -15.20 -2.46
CA LYS A 62 -2.32 -15.26 -1.29
C LYS A 62 -3.20 -14.01 -1.17
N VAL A 63 -4.33 -14.17 -0.47
CA VAL A 63 -5.26 -13.06 -0.16
C VAL A 63 -5.56 -13.01 1.32
N TYR A 64 -5.32 -11.86 1.96
CA TYR A 64 -5.53 -11.63 3.39
C TYR A 64 -6.66 -10.64 3.62
N LEU A 65 -7.58 -10.97 4.52
CA LEU A 65 -8.70 -10.10 4.88
C LEU A 65 -8.44 -9.35 6.18
N THR A 66 -8.63 -8.04 6.19
CA THR A 66 -8.51 -7.25 7.42
C THR A 66 -9.77 -7.35 8.28
N LEU A 67 -9.59 -7.77 9.55
CA LEU A 67 -10.55 -7.73 10.65
C LEU A 67 -9.95 -6.88 11.78
N ASN A 68 -9.49 -5.69 11.46
CA ASN A 68 -8.61 -4.92 12.32
C ASN A 68 -9.23 -3.66 12.94
N THR A 69 -10.55 -3.53 12.91
CA THR A 69 -11.29 -2.61 13.76
C THR A 69 -11.40 -3.15 15.19
N LEU A 70 -11.71 -2.27 16.14
CA LEU A 70 -12.06 -2.65 17.51
C LEU A 70 -13.58 -2.71 17.61
N PRO A 71 -14.20 -3.90 17.59
CA PRO A 71 -15.65 -4.04 17.56
C PRO A 71 -16.28 -3.71 18.91
N THR A 72 -17.51 -3.23 18.87
CA THR A 72 -18.36 -3.10 20.06
C THR A 72 -18.99 -4.45 20.40
N ASN A 73 -19.54 -4.58 21.64
CA ASN A 73 -20.24 -5.79 22.05
C ASN A 73 -21.44 -6.14 21.15
N GLU A 74 -22.12 -5.14 20.59
CA GLU A 74 -23.21 -5.34 19.62
C GLU A 74 -22.71 -5.96 18.32
N GLU A 75 -21.57 -5.50 17.80
CA GLU A 75 -20.96 -5.98 16.56
C GLU A 75 -20.39 -7.39 16.70
N LEU A 76 -19.99 -7.81 17.92
CA LEU A 76 -19.47 -9.17 18.15
C LEU A 76 -20.44 -10.28 17.72
N SER A 77 -21.75 -10.02 17.78
CA SER A 77 -22.77 -11.01 17.37
C SER A 77 -22.72 -11.37 15.87
N LYS A 78 -22.23 -10.46 15.03
CA LYS A 78 -22.13 -10.62 13.58
C LYS A 78 -20.85 -11.32 13.14
N LEU A 79 -19.77 -11.22 13.95
CA LEU A 79 -18.43 -11.70 13.58
C LEU A 79 -18.35 -13.20 13.25
N PRO A 80 -19.04 -14.13 13.96
CA PRO A 80 -18.96 -15.55 13.62
C PRO A 80 -19.34 -15.83 12.16
N ARG A 81 -20.47 -15.28 11.70
CA ARG A 81 -20.93 -15.46 10.32
C ARG A 81 -19.98 -14.79 9.32
N TYR A 82 -19.56 -13.57 9.62
CA TYR A 82 -18.64 -12.83 8.78
C TYR A 82 -17.29 -13.55 8.57
N ILE A 83 -16.74 -14.14 9.64
CA ILE A 83 -15.51 -14.94 9.59
C ILE A 83 -15.69 -16.20 8.73
N GLN A 84 -16.85 -16.87 8.86
CA GLN A 84 -17.17 -18.05 8.05
C GLN A 84 -17.34 -17.70 6.57
N ASP A 85 -18.11 -16.66 6.23
CA ASP A 85 -18.31 -16.22 4.85
C ASP A 85 -16.99 -15.84 4.17
N ALA A 86 -16.09 -15.18 4.90
CA ALA A 86 -14.77 -14.84 4.40
C ALA A 86 -13.87 -16.08 4.21
N ALA A 87 -13.93 -17.03 5.12
CA ALA A 87 -13.19 -18.30 4.99
C ALA A 87 -13.72 -19.13 3.82
N GLU A 88 -15.03 -19.16 3.59
CA GLU A 88 -15.67 -19.81 2.44
C GLU A 88 -15.31 -19.11 1.11
N ALA A 89 -15.09 -17.77 1.12
CA ALA A 89 -14.60 -17.03 -0.03
C ALA A 89 -13.15 -17.39 -0.42
N GLY A 90 -12.40 -18.05 0.47
CA GLY A 90 -11.07 -18.59 0.18
C GLY A 90 -9.91 -17.73 0.67
N VAL A 91 -10.09 -16.85 1.67
CA VAL A 91 -8.98 -16.06 2.21
C VAL A 91 -7.96 -16.96 2.93
N ASP A 92 -6.67 -16.62 2.77
CA ASP A 92 -5.56 -17.38 3.36
C ASP A 92 -5.29 -16.95 4.81
N ALA A 93 -5.51 -15.67 5.14
CA ALA A 93 -5.33 -15.17 6.50
C ALA A 93 -6.27 -14.03 6.87
N PHE A 94 -6.50 -13.86 8.18
CA PHE A 94 -7.15 -12.70 8.78
C PHE A 94 -6.10 -11.79 9.44
N ILE A 95 -6.15 -10.48 9.18
CA ILE A 95 -5.33 -9.47 9.85
C ILE A 95 -6.16 -8.84 10.97
N ILE A 96 -5.82 -9.13 12.24
CA ILE A 96 -6.68 -8.93 13.40
C ILE A 96 -6.00 -8.02 14.43
N ALA A 97 -6.73 -7.04 15.01
CA ALA A 97 -6.22 -6.17 16.06
C ALA A 97 -6.76 -6.49 17.46
N ASP A 98 -7.96 -7.03 17.55
CA ASP A 98 -8.66 -7.29 18.80
C ASP A 98 -8.50 -8.75 19.25
N LEU A 99 -8.18 -8.97 20.53
CA LEU A 99 -7.95 -10.32 21.07
C LEU A 99 -9.21 -11.18 21.07
N GLY A 100 -10.40 -10.58 21.24
CA GLY A 100 -11.67 -11.29 21.15
C GLY A 100 -11.95 -11.77 19.74
N VAL A 101 -11.66 -10.92 18.73
CA VAL A 101 -11.74 -11.29 17.30
C VAL A 101 -10.74 -12.39 16.96
N LEU A 102 -9.52 -12.35 17.53
CA LEU A 102 -8.53 -13.41 17.36
C LEU A 102 -9.05 -14.76 17.86
N ALA A 103 -9.67 -14.78 19.05
CA ALA A 103 -10.27 -15.99 19.62
C ALA A 103 -11.46 -16.50 18.77
N LEU A 104 -12.30 -15.59 18.26
CA LEU A 104 -13.42 -15.94 17.38
C LEU A 104 -12.92 -16.51 16.05
N ALA A 105 -11.91 -15.91 15.42
CA ALA A 105 -11.30 -16.40 14.19
C ALA A 105 -10.74 -17.83 14.38
N LYS A 106 -10.01 -18.06 15.49
CA LYS A 106 -9.52 -19.41 15.86
C LYS A 106 -10.64 -20.42 16.01
N LYS A 107 -11.81 -20.00 16.53
CA LYS A 107 -12.96 -20.89 16.78
C LYS A 107 -13.76 -21.20 15.50
N TYR A 108 -14.02 -20.17 14.66
CA TYR A 108 -14.98 -20.27 13.55
C TYR A 108 -14.34 -20.52 12.19
N ALA A 109 -13.02 -20.27 12.06
CA ALA A 109 -12.23 -20.55 10.86
C ALA A 109 -10.81 -21.02 11.24
N PRO A 110 -10.64 -22.15 11.95
CA PRO A 110 -9.34 -22.61 12.45
C PRO A 110 -8.29 -22.86 11.35
N GLN A 111 -8.74 -23.15 10.13
CA GLN A 111 -7.91 -23.40 8.95
C GLN A 111 -7.31 -22.13 8.33
N VAL A 112 -7.89 -20.95 8.61
CA VAL A 112 -7.40 -19.66 8.12
C VAL A 112 -6.33 -19.12 9.07
N GLU A 113 -5.19 -18.68 8.54
CA GLU A 113 -4.13 -18.09 9.34
C GLU A 113 -4.56 -16.81 10.05
N ARG A 114 -3.94 -16.49 11.17
CA ARG A 114 -4.20 -15.29 11.96
C ARG A 114 -2.94 -14.46 12.05
N HIS A 115 -2.99 -13.25 11.47
CA HIS A 115 -1.94 -12.26 11.50
C HIS A 115 -2.35 -11.14 12.46
N VAL A 116 -1.53 -10.85 13.47
CA VAL A 116 -1.83 -9.76 14.41
C VAL A 116 -1.47 -8.44 13.78
N SER A 117 -2.47 -7.54 13.67
CA SER A 117 -2.33 -6.23 13.03
C SER A 117 -1.38 -5.30 13.80
N THR A 118 -0.72 -4.38 13.11
CA THR A 118 0.03 -3.26 13.72
C THR A 118 -0.80 -2.44 14.70
N GLN A 119 -2.12 -2.44 14.57
CA GLN A 119 -3.06 -1.82 15.50
C GLN A 119 -3.00 -2.43 16.93
N ALA A 120 -2.49 -3.64 17.08
CA ALA A 120 -2.22 -4.24 18.38
C ALA A 120 -1.01 -3.59 19.09
N GLY A 121 -0.14 -2.89 18.35
CA GLY A 121 0.98 -2.15 18.90
C GLY A 121 2.12 -3.05 19.39
N ILE A 122 2.51 -4.04 18.59
CA ILE A 122 3.61 -4.96 18.92
C ILE A 122 4.94 -4.23 18.77
N THR A 123 5.61 -4.00 19.89
CA THR A 123 6.88 -3.24 19.98
C THR A 123 8.02 -4.02 20.63
N ASN A 124 7.79 -5.26 21.08
CA ASN A 124 8.80 -6.06 21.76
C ASN A 124 8.53 -7.56 21.58
N TYR A 125 9.55 -8.39 21.82
CA TYR A 125 9.49 -9.83 21.62
C TYR A 125 8.53 -10.54 22.60
N GLU A 126 8.34 -10.05 23.84
CA GLU A 126 7.40 -10.69 24.77
C GLU A 126 5.94 -10.53 24.29
N ALA A 127 5.58 -9.34 23.77
CA ALA A 127 4.27 -9.14 23.17
C ALA A 127 4.07 -10.04 21.93
N ALA A 128 5.11 -10.20 21.11
CA ALA A 128 5.07 -11.08 19.94
C ALA A 128 4.89 -12.56 20.33
N LYS A 129 5.60 -13.03 21.38
CA LYS A 129 5.45 -14.40 21.92
C LYS A 129 4.03 -14.66 22.43
N VAL A 130 3.45 -13.73 23.17
CA VAL A 130 2.06 -13.87 23.65
C VAL A 130 1.09 -14.01 22.47
N CYS A 131 1.28 -13.22 21.40
CA CYS A 131 0.46 -13.37 20.19
C CYS A 131 0.62 -14.76 19.56
N TYR A 132 1.84 -15.28 19.51
CA TYR A 132 2.12 -16.63 19.01
C TYR A 132 1.44 -17.72 19.86
N GLU A 133 1.49 -17.64 21.18
CA GLU A 133 0.82 -18.56 22.10
C GLU A 133 -0.71 -18.55 21.92
N LEU A 134 -1.29 -17.38 21.61
CA LEU A 134 -2.69 -17.23 21.27
C LEU A 134 -3.05 -17.81 19.89
N GLY A 135 -2.04 -18.21 19.12
CA GLY A 135 -2.17 -18.89 17.83
C GLY A 135 -2.06 -17.97 16.62
N ALA A 136 -1.40 -16.85 16.76
CA ALA A 136 -0.99 -16.03 15.61
C ALA A 136 0.13 -16.73 14.84
N LYS A 137 0.05 -16.73 13.51
CA LYS A 137 1.11 -17.17 12.60
C LYS A 137 2.09 -16.05 12.31
N ARG A 138 1.60 -14.80 12.30
CA ARG A 138 2.36 -13.60 11.95
C ARG A 138 2.00 -12.43 12.88
N VAL A 139 2.96 -11.57 13.15
CA VAL A 139 2.75 -10.30 13.83
C VAL A 139 3.23 -9.15 12.93
N VAL A 140 2.37 -8.14 12.77
CA VAL A 140 2.72 -6.89 12.08
C VAL A 140 3.29 -5.93 13.10
N LEU A 141 4.57 -5.63 12.99
CA LEU A 141 5.29 -4.80 13.93
C LEU A 141 4.80 -3.34 13.91
N ALA A 142 4.98 -2.66 15.02
CA ALA A 142 4.76 -1.22 15.11
C ALA A 142 5.76 -0.47 14.19
N ARG A 143 5.32 0.62 13.56
CA ARG A 143 6.12 1.39 12.59
C ARG A 143 7.21 2.24 13.24
N GLU A 144 7.16 2.37 14.54
CA GLU A 144 8.05 3.18 15.37
C GLU A 144 9.33 2.44 15.78
N LEU A 145 9.47 1.18 15.36
CA LEU A 145 10.64 0.35 15.71
C LEU A 145 11.82 0.61 14.77
N PRO A 146 13.03 0.83 15.34
CA PRO A 146 14.27 0.81 14.56
C PRO A 146 14.66 -0.64 14.18
N LEU A 147 15.52 -0.79 13.16
CA LEU A 147 16.00 -2.09 12.68
C LEU A 147 16.63 -2.95 13.78
N THR A 148 17.34 -2.31 14.71
CA THR A 148 17.98 -3.00 15.86
C THR A 148 16.98 -3.68 16.78
N GLU A 149 15.82 -3.05 17.02
CA GLU A 149 14.75 -3.66 17.82
C GLU A 149 14.04 -4.78 17.06
N ILE A 150 13.87 -4.63 15.74
CA ILE A 150 13.29 -5.67 14.89
C ILE A 150 14.15 -6.93 14.91
N ALA A 151 15.48 -6.78 14.77
CA ALA A 151 16.43 -7.89 14.86
C ALA A 151 16.36 -8.58 16.24
N GLN A 152 16.27 -7.81 17.34
CA GLN A 152 16.11 -8.36 18.68
C GLN A 152 14.80 -9.14 18.84
N ILE A 153 13.70 -8.64 18.24
CA ILE A 153 12.42 -9.37 18.24
C ILE A 153 12.59 -10.70 17.49
N ARG A 154 13.25 -10.69 16.32
CA ARG A 154 13.50 -11.92 15.55
C ARG A 154 14.31 -12.94 16.33
N ASP A 155 15.40 -12.51 16.98
CA ASP A 155 16.32 -13.37 17.73
C ASP A 155 15.66 -14.04 18.94
N ASN A 156 14.66 -13.38 19.54
CA ASN A 156 14.00 -13.82 20.76
C ASN A 156 12.62 -14.48 20.53
N CYS A 157 12.13 -14.55 19.30
CA CYS A 157 10.85 -15.18 18.95
C CYS A 157 11.04 -16.57 18.33
N PRO A 158 10.01 -17.44 18.38
CA PRO A 158 10.01 -18.69 17.62
C PRO A 158 10.28 -18.45 16.14
N GLN A 159 11.04 -19.37 15.53
CA GLN A 159 11.46 -19.22 14.12
C GLN A 159 10.27 -19.33 13.13
N ASP A 160 9.21 -20.00 13.53
CA ASP A 160 7.99 -20.17 12.74
C ASP A 160 6.94 -19.06 12.98
N LEU A 161 7.20 -18.11 13.90
CA LEU A 161 6.46 -16.86 13.98
C LEU A 161 6.98 -15.90 12.92
N GLU A 162 6.14 -15.51 11.99
CA GLU A 162 6.50 -14.55 10.94
C GLU A 162 6.42 -13.10 11.44
N LEU A 163 7.39 -12.29 11.04
CA LEU A 163 7.44 -10.85 11.31
C LEU A 163 7.10 -10.07 10.03
N GLU A 164 6.14 -9.17 10.11
CA GLU A 164 5.75 -8.28 9.01
C GLU A 164 6.05 -6.83 9.36
N ALA A 165 6.65 -6.08 8.45
CA ALA A 165 6.96 -4.67 8.62
C ALA A 165 6.48 -3.83 7.43
N PHE A 166 6.07 -2.59 7.69
CA PHE A 166 5.72 -1.65 6.62
C PHE A 166 6.97 -1.12 5.93
N VAL A 167 6.96 -1.14 4.60
CA VAL A 167 8.11 -0.69 3.79
C VAL A 167 7.81 0.55 2.95
N HIS A 168 6.53 0.87 2.70
CA HIS A 168 6.16 2.00 1.86
C HIS A 168 4.81 2.60 2.23
N GLY A 169 4.66 3.91 1.96
CA GLY A 169 3.40 4.63 1.97
C GLY A 169 3.20 5.54 3.19
N ALA A 170 1.98 6.00 3.38
CA ALA A 170 1.66 7.05 4.33
C ALA A 170 1.90 6.65 5.79
N MET A 171 2.69 7.44 6.51
CA MET A 171 2.88 7.29 7.96
C MET A 171 1.73 7.93 8.75
N CYS A 172 1.46 7.37 9.94
CA CYS A 172 0.53 7.94 10.91
C CYS A 172 1.30 8.67 12.01
N MET A 173 0.79 9.82 12.48
CA MET A 173 1.36 10.55 13.61
C MET A 173 1.13 9.89 14.97
N SER A 174 0.20 8.97 15.06
CA SER A 174 -0.12 8.25 16.30
C SER A 174 0.54 6.88 16.33
N VAL A 175 1.02 6.51 17.51
CA VAL A 175 1.65 5.20 17.74
C VAL A 175 0.74 4.07 17.23
N SER A 176 1.21 3.32 16.26
CA SER A 176 0.51 2.18 15.66
C SER A 176 -0.95 2.47 15.28
N GLY A 177 -1.26 3.73 14.90
CA GLY A 177 -2.59 4.15 14.46
C GLY A 177 -3.65 4.29 15.56
N ARG A 178 -3.30 4.19 16.85
CA ARG A 178 -4.22 4.41 17.97
C ARG A 178 -4.34 5.91 18.26
N CYS A 179 -5.40 6.54 17.71
CA CYS A 179 -5.57 7.99 17.77
C CYS A 179 -6.99 8.39 18.13
N LEU A 180 -7.12 9.37 19.03
CA LEU A 180 -8.40 9.99 19.38
C LEU A 180 -8.63 11.35 18.68
N LEU A 181 -7.61 11.89 18.00
CA LEU A 181 -7.68 13.24 17.44
C LEU A 181 -8.84 13.41 16.43
N SER A 182 -9.06 12.40 15.57
CA SER A 182 -10.16 12.43 14.61
C SER A 182 -11.54 12.37 15.28
N SER A 183 -11.67 11.57 16.35
CA SER A 183 -12.92 11.54 17.13
C SER A 183 -13.16 12.86 17.83
N TYR A 184 -12.11 13.46 18.40
CA TYR A 184 -12.20 14.72 19.11
C TYR A 184 -12.51 15.91 18.19
N MET A 185 -11.81 16.01 17.05
CA MET A 185 -11.88 17.15 16.14
C MET A 185 -13.06 17.08 15.13
N ALA A 186 -13.49 15.88 14.78
CA ALA A 186 -14.45 15.67 13.68
C ALA A 186 -15.60 14.70 14.04
N GLY A 187 -15.66 14.17 15.26
CA GLY A 187 -16.65 13.18 15.65
C GLY A 187 -16.51 11.82 14.91
N ARG A 188 -15.38 11.58 14.22
CA ARG A 188 -15.14 10.41 13.39
C ARG A 188 -14.01 9.56 13.97
N SER A 189 -14.29 8.29 14.27
CA SER A 189 -13.32 7.42 14.93
C SER A 189 -12.25 6.89 13.95
N GLY A 190 -11.00 7.35 14.16
CA GLY A 190 -9.86 6.85 13.42
C GLY A 190 -9.58 5.35 13.68
N ASN A 191 -9.90 4.86 14.87
CA ASN A 191 -9.74 3.46 15.27
C ASN A 191 -10.81 2.53 14.69
N ARG A 192 -11.80 3.10 13.99
CA ARG A 192 -12.88 2.39 13.31
C ARG A 192 -12.87 2.62 11.78
N GLY A 193 -11.77 3.13 11.25
CA GLY A 193 -11.61 3.37 9.82
C GLY A 193 -12.17 4.70 9.29
N GLU A 194 -12.75 5.54 10.14
CA GLU A 194 -13.42 6.80 9.76
C GLU A 194 -12.50 8.03 9.93
N CYS A 195 -11.18 7.85 9.95
CA CYS A 195 -10.24 8.92 10.21
C CYS A 195 -10.39 10.09 9.22
N ALA A 196 -10.75 11.27 9.71
CA ALA A 196 -10.83 12.52 8.95
C ALA A 196 -9.45 13.14 8.67
N GLN A 197 -8.38 12.53 9.16
CA GLN A 197 -6.98 12.99 9.02
C GLN A 197 -6.75 14.41 9.57
N PRO A 198 -7.24 14.79 10.75
CA PRO A 198 -7.07 16.14 11.27
C PRO A 198 -5.59 16.50 11.49
N CYS A 199 -4.72 15.53 11.73
CA CYS A 199 -3.28 15.77 11.81
C CYS A 199 -2.65 16.33 10.51
N ARG A 200 -3.42 16.38 9.42
CA ARG A 200 -3.00 16.93 8.12
C ARG A 200 -3.71 18.22 7.75
N TRP A 201 -4.59 18.73 8.64
CA TRP A 201 -5.23 20.02 8.43
C TRP A 201 -4.26 21.16 8.71
N LYS A 202 -4.54 22.31 8.12
CA LYS A 202 -3.81 23.54 8.46
C LYS A 202 -4.31 24.07 9.81
N TYR A 203 -3.37 24.38 10.68
CA TYR A 203 -3.64 24.96 11.98
C TYR A 203 -2.88 26.27 12.13
N SER A 204 -3.42 27.16 12.98
CA SER A 204 -2.73 28.34 13.46
C SER A 204 -2.83 28.39 14.97
N LEU A 205 -1.75 28.77 15.64
CA LEU A 205 -1.79 29.06 17.06
C LEU A 205 -2.40 30.45 17.28
N VAL A 206 -3.32 30.52 18.25
CA VAL A 206 -3.85 31.79 18.75
C VAL A 206 -3.52 31.87 20.24
N GLU A 207 -2.81 32.92 20.63
CA GLU A 207 -2.52 33.18 22.02
C GLU A 207 -3.72 33.92 22.63
N GLU A 208 -4.20 33.51 23.81
CA GLU A 208 -5.47 33.99 24.43
C GLU A 208 -5.49 35.52 24.64
N HIS A 209 -4.34 36.13 24.95
CA HIS A 209 -4.22 37.57 25.17
C HIS A 209 -3.99 38.39 23.88
N ARG A 210 -3.91 37.69 22.69
CA ARG A 210 -3.76 38.30 21.37
C ARG A 210 -4.78 37.78 20.38
N PRO A 211 -6.09 37.96 20.65
CA PRO A 211 -7.14 37.45 19.78
C PRO A 211 -7.05 38.12 18.40
N GLY A 212 -7.15 37.30 17.35
CA GLY A 212 -7.04 37.75 15.94
C GLY A 212 -5.63 37.78 15.37
N GLN A 213 -4.60 37.47 16.17
CA GLN A 213 -3.24 37.22 15.63
C GLN A 213 -3.04 35.71 15.48
N TYR A 214 -3.05 35.25 14.24
CA TYR A 214 -2.84 33.83 13.91
C TYR A 214 -1.34 33.60 13.67
N MET A 215 -0.75 32.71 14.44
CA MET A 215 0.62 32.24 14.25
C MET A 215 0.56 30.90 13.54
N GLU A 216 1.06 30.84 12.31
CA GLU A 216 1.14 29.58 11.55
C GLU A 216 2.06 28.59 12.26
N ILE A 217 1.67 27.32 12.22
CA ILE A 217 2.47 26.23 12.81
C ILE A 217 3.06 25.41 11.69
N GLY A 218 4.33 25.56 11.46
CA GLY A 218 5.08 24.83 10.46
C GLY A 218 6.58 25.18 10.58
N GLU A 219 7.52 24.31 10.34
CA GLU A 219 8.94 24.66 10.26
C GLU A 219 9.49 24.41 8.85
N SER A 220 9.90 25.48 8.19
CA SER A 220 10.86 25.46 7.10
C SER A 220 11.88 26.55 7.33
N GLU A 221 13.08 26.42 6.82
CA GLU A 221 14.09 27.49 6.88
C GLU A 221 13.58 28.81 6.33
N ASP A 222 12.51 28.76 5.49
CA ASP A 222 11.93 29.93 4.84
C ASP A 222 10.51 30.30 5.31
N ASN A 223 9.72 29.44 5.99
CA ASN A 223 8.28 29.70 6.21
C ASN A 223 7.62 29.07 7.48
N GLY A 224 8.31 28.75 8.55
CA GLY A 224 7.67 28.42 9.84
C GLY A 224 7.35 26.93 10.15
N SER A 225 6.82 26.64 11.35
CA SER A 225 6.72 25.30 11.96
C SER A 225 5.40 24.55 11.72
N TYR A 226 5.45 23.25 11.34
CA TYR A 226 4.30 22.35 11.15
C TYR A 226 4.31 21.24 12.20
N ILE A 227 3.27 21.14 13.03
CA ILE A 227 3.27 20.23 14.18
C ILE A 227 2.99 18.77 13.79
N LEU A 228 2.32 18.46 12.66
CA LEU A 228 1.67 17.17 12.48
C LEU A 228 1.81 16.52 11.09
N ASN A 229 2.72 16.92 10.24
CA ASN A 229 2.85 16.31 8.91
C ASN A 229 3.94 15.23 8.85
N ALA A 230 3.55 13.97 8.70
CA ALA A 230 4.50 12.87 8.51
C ALA A 230 4.84 12.71 7.02
N ASN A 231 6.12 12.50 6.71
CA ASN A 231 6.59 12.06 5.40
C ASN A 231 5.99 10.72 5.01
N ASP A 232 6.03 10.38 3.73
CA ASP A 232 5.71 9.03 3.32
C ASP A 232 6.94 8.12 3.53
N LEU A 233 6.70 6.90 4.03
CA LEU A 233 7.74 5.90 4.22
C LEU A 233 8.21 5.40 2.85
N CYS A 234 9.53 5.30 2.66
CA CYS A 234 10.13 4.59 1.54
C CYS A 234 11.41 3.90 2.01
N THR A 235 11.43 2.59 1.94
CA THR A 235 12.56 1.76 2.39
C THR A 235 13.28 1.07 1.24
N ALA A 236 12.89 1.29 0.00
CA ALA A 236 13.51 0.67 -1.16
C ALA A 236 15.05 0.81 -1.17
N PRO A 237 15.66 1.98 -0.81
CA PRO A 237 17.11 2.13 -0.79
C PRO A 237 17.87 1.26 0.22
N PHE A 238 17.17 0.69 1.21
CA PHE A 238 17.76 -0.14 2.28
C PHE A 238 16.90 -1.38 2.58
N ILE A 239 16.24 -1.91 1.57
CA ILE A 239 15.38 -3.10 1.68
C ILE A 239 16.17 -4.33 2.16
N ASP A 240 17.45 -4.41 1.79
CA ASP A 240 18.39 -5.43 2.25
C ASP A 240 18.53 -5.45 3.77
N LEU A 241 18.61 -4.28 4.41
CA LEU A 241 18.74 -4.16 5.87
C LEU A 241 17.48 -4.64 6.58
N ILE A 242 16.31 -4.40 6.00
CA ILE A 242 15.03 -4.89 6.53
C ILE A 242 14.96 -6.42 6.43
N CYS A 243 15.33 -6.97 5.29
CA CYS A 243 15.38 -8.42 5.09
C CYS A 243 16.39 -9.09 6.00
N LYS A 244 17.60 -8.49 6.14
CA LYS A 244 18.67 -8.96 7.05
C LYS A 244 18.27 -8.86 8.54
N ALA A 245 17.36 -7.94 8.91
CA ALA A 245 16.79 -7.84 10.25
C ALA A 245 15.78 -8.97 10.57
N GLY A 246 15.49 -9.86 9.62
CA GLY A 246 14.62 -11.03 9.80
C GLY A 246 13.15 -10.76 9.63
N VAL A 247 12.77 -9.80 8.78
CA VAL A 247 11.39 -9.55 8.39
C VAL A 247 10.98 -10.54 7.30
N ASP A 248 9.87 -11.25 7.51
CA ASP A 248 9.34 -12.28 6.61
C ASP A 248 8.34 -11.73 5.59
N SER A 249 7.70 -10.57 5.87
CA SER A 249 6.72 -9.95 4.99
C SER A 249 6.90 -8.42 4.93
N LEU A 250 7.02 -7.91 3.71
CA LEU A 250 7.26 -6.52 3.36
C LEU A 250 5.94 -5.87 2.93
N LYS A 251 5.34 -5.07 3.83
CA LYS A 251 3.99 -4.53 3.63
C LYS A 251 3.99 -3.13 3.04
N ILE A 252 3.30 -2.97 1.93
CA ILE A 252 3.02 -1.67 1.31
C ILE A 252 1.70 -1.11 1.88
N GLU A 253 1.70 0.16 2.35
CA GLU A 253 0.47 0.89 2.70
C GLU A 253 -0.10 1.59 1.47
N GLY A 254 -1.42 1.53 1.31
CA GLY A 254 -2.05 2.18 0.16
C GLY A 254 -3.46 1.68 -0.18
N ARG A 255 -4.20 1.07 0.75
CA ARG A 255 -5.53 0.50 0.45
C ARG A 255 -6.53 1.52 -0.13
N ALA A 256 -6.38 2.80 0.20
CA ALA A 256 -7.18 3.90 -0.35
C ALA A 256 -6.59 4.53 -1.62
N LYS A 257 -5.50 3.98 -2.13
CA LYS A 257 -4.83 4.46 -3.35
C LYS A 257 -5.41 3.79 -4.60
N THR A 258 -5.16 4.41 -5.76
CA THR A 258 -5.56 3.87 -7.06
C THR A 258 -4.76 2.62 -7.42
N PHE A 259 -5.30 1.79 -8.31
CA PHE A 259 -4.56 0.62 -8.83
C PHE A 259 -3.27 1.02 -9.55
N TYR A 260 -3.21 2.19 -10.21
CA TYR A 260 -1.98 2.73 -10.79
C TYR A 260 -0.87 2.90 -9.73
N TYR A 261 -1.19 3.54 -8.59
CA TYR A 261 -0.24 3.68 -7.50
C TYR A 261 0.24 2.33 -6.99
N VAL A 262 -0.71 1.40 -6.74
CA VAL A 262 -0.36 0.08 -6.19
C VAL A 262 0.52 -0.70 -7.16
N ALA A 263 0.17 -0.75 -8.44
CA ALA A 263 0.95 -1.45 -9.45
C ALA A 263 2.37 -0.89 -9.60
N SER A 264 2.52 0.45 -9.71
CA SER A 264 3.83 1.09 -9.81
C SER A 264 4.71 0.84 -8.58
N VAL A 265 4.14 0.98 -7.37
CA VAL A 265 4.89 0.73 -6.13
C VAL A 265 5.26 -0.75 -5.99
N VAL A 266 4.34 -1.67 -6.28
CA VAL A 266 4.60 -3.12 -6.23
C VAL A 266 5.70 -3.51 -7.23
N SER A 267 5.64 -3.01 -8.48
CA SER A 267 6.67 -3.22 -9.49
C SER A 267 8.06 -2.76 -9.01
N ALA A 268 8.13 -1.55 -8.45
CA ALA A 268 9.37 -1.00 -7.92
C ALA A 268 9.94 -1.85 -6.78
N TYR A 269 9.11 -2.21 -5.79
CA TYR A 269 9.54 -3.06 -4.67
C TYR A 269 9.86 -4.50 -5.09
N ARG A 270 9.16 -5.06 -6.08
CA ARG A 270 9.48 -6.39 -6.63
C ARG A 270 10.89 -6.37 -7.25
N ARG A 271 11.20 -5.38 -8.07
CA ARG A 271 12.54 -5.22 -8.66
C ARG A 271 13.63 -4.98 -7.60
N ALA A 272 13.35 -4.13 -6.60
CA ALA A 272 14.29 -3.92 -5.49
C ALA A 272 14.58 -5.22 -4.73
N LEU A 273 13.52 -5.99 -4.41
CA LEU A 273 13.65 -7.25 -3.70
C LEU A 273 14.34 -8.32 -4.54
N ASP A 274 14.03 -8.42 -5.82
CA ASP A 274 14.70 -9.37 -6.74
C ASP A 274 16.17 -9.04 -6.92
N THR A 275 16.53 -7.74 -6.97
CA THR A 275 17.94 -7.31 -7.01
C THR A 275 18.68 -7.75 -5.76
N PHE A 276 18.08 -7.57 -4.58
CA PHE A 276 18.67 -8.05 -3.32
C PHE A 276 18.79 -9.58 -3.30
N LEU A 277 17.75 -10.30 -3.71
CA LEU A 277 17.71 -11.76 -3.66
C LEU A 277 18.65 -12.42 -4.68
N ALA A 278 19.07 -11.72 -5.73
CA ALA A 278 20.07 -12.22 -6.67
C ALA A 278 21.44 -12.41 -6.01
N ASP A 279 21.79 -11.58 -5.01
CA ASP A 279 23.00 -11.74 -4.19
C ASP A 279 22.77 -11.24 -2.74
N PRO A 280 22.05 -12.02 -1.91
CA PRO A 280 21.61 -11.57 -0.57
C PRO A 280 22.73 -11.48 0.48
N TYR A 281 23.93 -11.97 0.14
CA TYR A 281 25.09 -11.90 1.03
C TYR A 281 26.08 -10.78 0.64
N ASN A 282 25.75 -10.00 -0.38
CA ASN A 282 26.51 -8.82 -0.75
C ASN A 282 26.34 -7.73 0.33
N ASP A 283 27.47 -7.22 0.85
CA ASP A 283 27.48 -6.14 1.83
C ASP A 283 27.26 -4.76 1.20
N SER A 284 27.36 -4.67 -0.13
CA SER A 284 27.21 -3.44 -0.91
C SER A 284 25.96 -3.51 -1.77
N PHE A 285 24.77 -3.56 -1.12
CA PHE A 285 23.51 -3.50 -1.88
C PHE A 285 23.36 -2.12 -2.52
N GLU A 286 23.20 -2.09 -3.82
CA GLU A 286 22.87 -0.88 -4.59
C GLU A 286 21.52 -1.04 -5.26
N LEU A 287 20.59 -0.13 -4.93
CA LEU A 287 19.29 -0.09 -5.57
C LEU A 287 19.43 0.46 -6.99
N PRO A 288 18.85 -0.17 -8.02
CA PRO A 288 18.83 0.38 -9.37
C PRO A 288 18.14 1.76 -9.40
N ASP A 289 18.76 2.74 -10.09
CA ASP A 289 18.27 4.13 -10.15
C ASP A 289 16.83 4.22 -10.66
N ASP A 290 16.44 3.39 -11.61
CA ASP A 290 15.12 3.35 -12.21
C ASP A 290 14.01 2.89 -11.23
N VAL A 291 14.35 2.23 -10.11
CA VAL A 291 13.40 1.88 -9.05
C VAL A 291 12.94 3.13 -8.30
N ILE A 292 13.86 4.02 -7.94
CA ILE A 292 13.51 5.31 -7.29
C ILE A 292 12.75 6.20 -8.26
N GLU A 293 13.16 6.25 -9.53
CA GLU A 293 12.41 6.98 -10.55
C GLU A 293 10.97 6.47 -10.66
N GLU A 294 10.76 5.15 -10.64
CA GLU A 294 9.42 4.55 -10.71
C GLU A 294 8.55 4.97 -9.51
N LEU A 295 9.10 4.96 -8.29
CA LEU A 295 8.40 5.43 -7.10
C LEU A 295 8.01 6.90 -7.18
N ASN A 296 8.87 7.74 -7.75
CA ASN A 296 8.62 9.18 -7.95
C ASN A 296 7.54 9.47 -9.01
N ARG A 297 7.19 8.51 -9.87
CA ARG A 297 6.10 8.66 -10.85
C ARG A 297 4.70 8.52 -10.24
N THR A 298 4.62 8.13 -8.97
CA THR A 298 3.34 8.08 -8.23
C THR A 298 3.13 9.35 -7.42
N SER A 299 1.88 9.64 -7.05
CA SER A 299 1.60 10.78 -6.15
C SER A 299 2.00 10.47 -4.72
N HIS A 300 3.00 11.15 -4.20
CA HIS A 300 3.56 10.94 -2.87
C HIS A 300 3.92 12.25 -2.18
N ARG A 301 4.10 12.22 -0.85
CA ARG A 301 4.82 13.25 -0.09
C ARG A 301 6.32 12.94 -0.11
N HIS A 302 7.14 13.85 0.41
CA HIS A 302 8.56 13.56 0.55
C HIS A 302 8.78 12.22 1.24
N TYR A 303 9.71 11.44 0.70
CA TYR A 303 10.06 10.15 1.25
C TYR A 303 11.02 10.25 2.43
N SER A 304 10.86 9.37 3.41
CA SER A 304 11.76 9.22 4.54
C SER A 304 11.93 7.75 4.90
N PRO A 305 13.00 7.39 5.62
CA PRO A 305 13.17 6.03 6.15
C PRO A 305 12.25 5.73 7.34
N GLY A 306 11.35 6.63 7.76
CA GLY A 306 10.56 6.48 8.95
C GLY A 306 11.43 6.43 10.22
N PHE A 307 11.16 5.44 11.08
CA PHE A 307 11.89 5.25 12.33
C PHE A 307 13.00 4.17 12.25
N TYR A 308 13.25 3.58 11.09
CA TYR A 308 14.17 2.46 10.95
C TYR A 308 15.61 2.78 11.40
N PHE A 309 16.05 4.04 11.30
CA PHE A 309 17.36 4.52 11.75
C PHE A 309 17.30 5.44 12.98
N GLY A 310 16.17 5.48 13.70
CA GLY A 310 15.96 6.30 14.89
C GLY A 310 14.97 7.44 14.71
N LYS A 311 14.72 8.19 15.79
CA LYS A 311 13.61 9.17 15.87
C LYS A 311 13.83 10.44 15.03
N GLU A 312 15.07 10.83 14.78
CA GLU A 312 15.40 12.15 14.22
C GLU A 312 15.08 12.28 12.72
N GLN A 313 15.03 11.17 11.98
CA GLN A 313 14.84 11.18 10.53
C GLN A 313 13.35 11.15 10.08
N ALA A 314 12.43 10.90 11.00
CA ALA A 314 11.03 10.72 10.66
C ALA A 314 10.21 12.03 10.55
N GLN A 315 10.74 13.16 10.99
CA GLN A 315 9.96 14.38 11.29
C GLN A 315 10.32 15.62 10.49
N GLN A 316 11.19 15.55 9.49
CA GLN A 316 11.58 16.76 8.74
C GLN A 316 10.87 16.82 7.40
N THR A 317 9.88 17.71 7.27
CA THR A 317 9.30 18.04 5.97
C THR A 317 9.12 19.54 5.79
N PRO A 318 9.74 20.12 4.76
CA PRO A 318 9.57 21.55 4.44
C PRO A 318 8.25 21.87 3.71
N SER A 319 7.48 20.89 3.21
CA SER A 319 6.28 21.21 2.45
C SER A 319 5.12 20.23 2.64
N HIS A 320 3.88 20.75 2.58
CA HIS A 320 2.63 19.97 2.60
C HIS A 320 2.22 19.43 1.23
N THR A 321 2.97 19.75 0.19
CA THR A 321 2.59 19.47 -1.19
C THR A 321 2.90 18.04 -1.58
N TYR A 322 1.93 17.41 -2.24
CA TYR A 322 2.17 16.16 -2.94
C TYR A 322 2.95 16.43 -4.21
N VAL A 323 4.00 15.66 -4.46
CA VAL A 323 4.65 15.56 -5.75
C VAL A 323 3.71 14.81 -6.70
N ARG A 324 3.39 15.39 -7.85
CA ARG A 324 2.45 14.86 -8.85
C ARG A 324 2.88 15.26 -10.25
N ASP A 325 4.02 14.78 -10.67
CA ASP A 325 4.63 15.18 -11.95
C ASP A 325 4.19 14.29 -13.11
N TRP A 326 3.42 13.24 -12.83
CA TRP A 326 2.93 12.28 -13.81
C TRP A 326 1.41 12.13 -13.75
N ASP A 327 0.78 11.99 -14.91
CA ASP A 327 -0.62 11.62 -15.06
C ASP A 327 -0.76 10.20 -15.56
N PHE A 328 -1.65 9.44 -14.93
CA PHE A 328 -2.11 8.15 -15.39
C PHE A 328 -3.20 8.37 -16.45
N ILE A 329 -2.98 7.88 -17.68
CA ILE A 329 -3.81 8.21 -18.84
C ILE A 329 -4.51 7.01 -19.48
N GLY A 330 -4.12 5.76 -19.18
CA GLY A 330 -4.81 4.60 -19.75
C GLY A 330 -4.23 3.27 -19.32
N THR A 331 -4.90 2.21 -19.75
CA THR A 331 -4.48 0.81 -19.61
C THR A 331 -4.42 0.16 -20.99
N VAL A 332 -3.51 -0.83 -21.14
CA VAL A 332 -3.48 -1.71 -22.30
C VAL A 332 -4.31 -2.96 -21.98
N ASP A 333 -5.33 -3.21 -22.77
CA ASP A 333 -6.22 -4.35 -22.63
C ASP A 333 -5.69 -5.56 -23.41
N SER A 334 -5.20 -5.32 -24.64
CA SER A 334 -4.51 -6.32 -25.47
C SER A 334 -3.57 -5.66 -26.47
N TRP A 335 -2.70 -6.47 -27.07
CA TRP A 335 -1.82 -6.06 -28.16
C TRP A 335 -1.86 -7.10 -29.27
N GLU A 336 -2.06 -6.65 -30.50
CA GLU A 336 -2.11 -7.53 -31.68
C GLU A 336 -1.51 -6.84 -32.92
N ASN A 337 -0.59 -7.52 -33.60
CA ASN A 337 -0.05 -7.11 -34.89
C ASN A 337 0.46 -5.65 -34.97
N GLY A 338 1.15 -5.17 -33.92
CA GLY A 338 1.69 -3.81 -33.90
C GLY A 338 0.69 -2.74 -33.44
N VAL A 339 -0.46 -3.13 -32.90
CA VAL A 339 -1.52 -2.24 -32.39
C VAL A 339 -1.86 -2.59 -30.94
N ALA A 340 -1.85 -1.60 -30.09
CA ALA A 340 -2.32 -1.71 -28.70
C ALA A 340 -3.80 -1.28 -28.60
N HIS A 341 -4.62 -2.14 -28.01
CA HIS A 341 -6.01 -1.85 -27.64
C HIS A 341 -6.02 -1.35 -26.21
N CYS A 342 -6.61 -0.18 -25.97
CA CYS A 342 -6.45 0.55 -24.73
C CYS A 342 -7.78 1.08 -24.21
N THR A 343 -7.86 1.23 -22.88
CA THR A 343 -8.93 1.94 -22.17
C THR A 343 -8.42 3.26 -21.60
N GLN A 344 -9.10 4.36 -21.91
CA GLN A 344 -8.74 5.71 -21.47
C GLN A 344 -9.01 5.92 -19.98
N ARG A 345 -8.06 6.57 -19.29
CA ARG A 345 -8.18 7.01 -17.88
C ARG A 345 -7.83 8.48 -17.70
N GLY A 346 -7.15 9.09 -18.69
CA GLY A 346 -6.80 10.49 -18.76
C GLY A 346 -6.66 10.92 -20.22
N LYS A 347 -6.80 12.25 -20.49
CA LYS A 347 -6.71 12.79 -21.85
C LYS A 347 -5.25 12.91 -22.29
N PHE A 348 -4.95 12.49 -23.51
CA PHE A 348 -3.71 12.77 -24.23
C PHE A 348 -4.00 12.92 -25.73
N ALA A 349 -3.04 13.42 -26.49
CA ALA A 349 -3.17 13.72 -27.91
C ALA A 349 -2.12 12.98 -28.76
N VAL A 350 -2.36 12.93 -30.05
CA VAL A 350 -1.36 12.49 -31.03
C VAL A 350 -0.12 13.36 -30.92
N GLY A 351 1.05 12.72 -30.87
CA GLY A 351 2.34 13.40 -30.70
C GLY A 351 2.79 13.63 -29.25
N ASP A 352 1.95 13.36 -28.25
CA ASP A 352 2.39 13.35 -26.87
C ASP A 352 3.35 12.19 -26.60
N SER A 353 4.39 12.44 -25.81
CA SER A 353 5.31 11.39 -25.36
C SER A 353 4.72 10.67 -24.16
N ILE A 354 4.47 9.38 -24.29
CA ILE A 354 3.89 8.52 -23.25
C ILE A 354 4.85 7.40 -22.83
N GLU A 355 4.69 6.91 -21.61
CA GLU A 355 5.36 5.71 -21.13
C GLU A 355 4.33 4.62 -20.83
N ILE A 356 4.67 3.39 -21.17
CA ILE A 356 3.87 2.18 -20.89
C ILE A 356 4.65 1.29 -19.94
N LEU A 357 4.24 1.24 -18.67
CA LEU A 357 4.79 0.32 -17.67
C LEU A 357 4.10 -1.02 -17.79
N GLN A 358 4.87 -2.08 -18.00
CA GLN A 358 4.38 -3.44 -18.14
C GLN A 358 4.42 -4.23 -16.81
N PRO A 359 3.62 -5.30 -16.65
CA PRO A 359 3.61 -6.15 -15.47
C PRO A 359 4.98 -6.73 -15.06
N ASP A 360 5.87 -6.95 -16.00
CA ASP A 360 7.26 -7.42 -15.75
C ASP A 360 8.23 -6.32 -15.32
N GLY A 361 7.73 -5.08 -15.16
CA GLY A 361 8.51 -3.90 -14.78
C GLY A 361 9.23 -3.21 -15.95
N SER A 362 9.14 -3.73 -17.16
CA SER A 362 9.70 -3.06 -18.34
C SER A 362 8.88 -1.83 -18.72
N VAL A 363 9.55 -0.83 -19.31
CA VAL A 363 8.92 0.44 -19.72
C VAL A 363 9.14 0.66 -21.21
N VAL A 364 8.05 0.81 -21.95
CA VAL A 364 8.08 1.18 -23.37
C VAL A 364 7.77 2.68 -23.49
N LYS A 365 8.68 3.45 -24.12
CA LYS A 365 8.47 4.86 -24.46
C LYS A 365 7.92 4.97 -25.86
N LEU A 366 6.84 5.71 -26.03
CA LEU A 366 6.10 5.79 -27.28
C LEU A 366 5.60 7.23 -27.52
N THR A 367 5.63 7.66 -28.77
CA THR A 367 4.92 8.86 -29.25
C THR A 367 3.95 8.39 -30.33
N PRO A 368 2.65 8.22 -30.01
CA PRO A 368 1.69 7.67 -30.95
C PRO A 368 1.56 8.56 -32.19
N ALA A 369 1.78 7.98 -33.36
CA ALA A 369 1.61 8.67 -34.64
C ALA A 369 0.11 8.85 -35.00
N TRP A 370 -0.75 8.07 -34.38
CA TRP A 370 -2.19 8.16 -34.56
C TRP A 370 -2.93 7.53 -33.37
N ILE A 371 -4.17 7.95 -33.18
CA ILE A 371 -5.15 7.39 -32.25
C ILE A 371 -6.40 7.06 -33.05
N GLU A 372 -7.02 5.89 -32.82
CA GLU A 372 -8.24 5.46 -33.49
C GLU A 372 -9.27 5.01 -32.46
N SER A 373 -10.53 5.42 -32.65
CA SER A 373 -11.64 5.01 -31.79
C SER A 373 -12.02 3.54 -32.02
N ALA A 374 -12.88 2.99 -31.16
CA ALA A 374 -13.42 1.65 -31.35
C ALA A 374 -14.19 1.47 -32.66
N ASP A 375 -14.74 2.56 -33.23
CA ASP A 375 -15.46 2.56 -34.50
C ASP A 375 -14.53 2.72 -35.72
N GLY A 376 -13.22 2.78 -35.53
CA GLY A 376 -12.23 2.91 -36.59
C GLY A 376 -12.01 4.36 -37.10
N GLU A 377 -12.45 5.37 -36.34
CA GLU A 377 -12.26 6.76 -36.70
C GLU A 377 -10.95 7.33 -36.11
N ARG A 378 -10.18 8.04 -36.94
CA ARG A 378 -8.97 8.75 -36.49
C ARG A 378 -9.32 9.94 -35.62
N MET A 379 -8.59 10.09 -34.52
CA MET A 379 -8.80 11.14 -33.54
C MET A 379 -7.49 11.85 -33.25
N ASP A 380 -7.58 13.17 -32.94
CA ASP A 380 -6.43 13.97 -32.50
C ASP A 380 -6.10 13.74 -30.99
N ALA A 381 -7.07 13.28 -30.20
CA ALA A 381 -6.92 13.07 -28.76
C ALA A 381 -7.95 12.07 -28.23
N THR A 382 -7.79 11.63 -26.95
CA THR A 382 -8.73 10.76 -26.22
C THR A 382 -9.64 11.58 -25.29
N PRO A 383 -10.78 12.14 -25.77
CA PRO A 383 -11.54 13.14 -25.02
C PRO A 383 -12.46 12.59 -23.94
N HIS A 384 -12.85 11.29 -24.01
CA HIS A 384 -13.92 10.75 -23.17
C HIS A 384 -13.39 9.74 -22.14
N PRO A 385 -13.77 9.88 -20.85
CA PRO A 385 -13.40 8.89 -19.84
C PRO A 385 -13.87 7.48 -20.21
N MET A 386 -12.99 6.48 -19.96
CA MET A 386 -13.27 5.06 -20.20
C MET A 386 -13.52 4.66 -21.66
N MET A 387 -13.27 5.55 -22.63
CA MET A 387 -13.37 5.18 -24.04
C MET A 387 -12.32 4.12 -24.42
N GLN A 388 -12.71 3.24 -25.32
CA GLN A 388 -11.82 2.29 -25.97
C GLN A 388 -11.14 2.99 -27.17
N TYR A 389 -9.84 2.77 -27.31
CA TYR A 389 -9.08 3.32 -28.44
C TYR A 389 -7.90 2.41 -28.78
N THR A 390 -7.31 2.61 -29.93
CA THR A 390 -6.11 1.92 -30.35
C THR A 390 -5.00 2.91 -30.70
N ILE A 391 -3.75 2.49 -30.49
CA ILE A 391 -2.53 3.22 -30.86
C ILE A 391 -1.52 2.26 -31.51
N PRO A 392 -0.65 2.75 -32.42
CA PRO A 392 0.43 1.94 -32.99
C PRO A 392 1.51 1.71 -31.93
N CYS A 393 1.95 0.47 -31.80
CA CYS A 393 3.09 0.09 -30.95
C CYS A 393 3.74 -1.14 -31.53
N GLU A 394 4.94 -1.01 -32.09
CA GLU A 394 5.66 -2.15 -32.68
C GLU A 394 6.15 -3.13 -31.61
N THR A 395 6.47 -2.65 -30.41
CA THR A 395 6.87 -3.48 -29.29
C THR A 395 5.66 -4.22 -28.74
N PRO A 396 5.70 -5.55 -28.60
CA PRO A 396 4.64 -6.31 -27.96
C PRO A 396 4.37 -5.82 -26.54
N LEU A 397 3.09 -5.64 -26.20
CA LEU A 397 2.64 -5.19 -24.90
C LEU A 397 1.82 -6.27 -24.20
N MET A 398 2.02 -6.36 -22.88
CA MET A 398 1.25 -7.25 -22.03
C MET A 398 -0.10 -6.60 -21.66
N ALA A 399 -1.15 -7.40 -21.54
CA ALA A 399 -2.38 -6.96 -20.87
C ALA A 399 -2.05 -6.52 -19.44
N TYR A 400 -2.85 -5.61 -18.88
CA TYR A 400 -2.61 -4.92 -17.61
C TYR A 400 -1.46 -3.89 -17.62
N SER A 401 -0.83 -3.59 -18.76
CA SER A 401 0.14 -2.49 -18.84
C SER A 401 -0.53 -1.14 -18.58
N LEU A 402 0.23 -0.22 -17.95
CA LEU A 402 -0.24 1.09 -17.51
C LEU A 402 0.35 2.18 -18.38
N ILE A 403 -0.49 3.06 -18.93
CA ILE A 403 -0.07 4.17 -19.77
C ILE A 403 -0.06 5.44 -18.94
N ARG A 404 1.05 6.18 -19.00
CA ARG A 404 1.26 7.42 -18.24
C ARG A 404 1.99 8.48 -19.07
N MET A 405 1.88 9.72 -18.63
CA MET A 405 2.53 10.86 -19.28
C MET A 405 3.07 11.82 -18.22
N GLN A 406 4.26 12.38 -18.46
CA GLN A 406 4.81 13.43 -17.62
C GLN A 406 4.03 14.71 -17.86
N LYS A 407 3.69 15.44 -16.80
CA LYS A 407 3.05 16.75 -16.89
C LYS A 407 3.98 17.76 -17.55
N GLN A 408 3.40 18.55 -18.43
CA GLN A 408 4.11 19.67 -19.06
C GLN A 408 4.18 20.88 -18.14
#